data_1d5fdd031d5c6040fecf19c3c0d831f5
#
_entry.id   1d5fdd031d5c6040fecf19c3c0d831f5
#
_cell.length_a   1.000
_cell.length_b   1.000
_cell.length_c   1.000
_cell.angle_alpha   90.00
_cell.angle_beta   90.00
_cell.angle_gamma   90.00
#
_symmetry.space_group_name_H-M   'P 1'
#
loop_
_entity.id
_entity.type
_entity.pdbx_description
1 polymer ?
#
loop_
_entity_poly.entity_id
_entity_poly.type
_entity_poly.pdbx_seq_one_letter_code
_entity_poly.pdbx_strand_id
1 'polypeptide(L)'
;MLNVARSSAVSGIGDAELLALAIGGNADAFDALVGGRLDRLYRLAFSITRSEADARDSTQTACVQAWRELPRLRDHSRLDAWLSQILVNSCRMLLRGRRRGSVRELSMDDPDRPLAGGGPAVSAVADQFGEADAIRAAFERLDLPTRTLLALHYVEGHPLADIARSMSQPVGTIKWRLSNARRALERALKAEQS
;
A
#
# COMPACT_ATOMS: atom_id res chain seq x y z
N MET A 1 15.82 -1.68 -28.18
CA MET A 1 17.17 -2.07 -27.75
C MET A 1 17.97 -0.96 -27.06
N LEU A 2 17.37 0.18 -26.69
CA LEU A 2 18.08 1.33 -26.07
C LEU A 2 17.96 1.42 -24.54
N ASN A 3 17.19 0.54 -23.91
CA ASN A 3 16.88 0.65 -22.46
C ASN A 3 17.73 -0.26 -21.54
N VAL A 4 18.50 -1.20 -22.08
CA VAL A 4 19.30 -2.14 -21.28
C VAL A 4 20.66 -1.55 -20.88
N ALA A 5 21.23 -0.64 -21.70
CA ALA A 5 22.53 -0.07 -21.45
C ALA A 5 22.55 1.05 -20.38
N ARG A 6 21.41 1.70 -20.11
CA ARG A 6 21.28 2.76 -19.09
C ARG A 6 21.16 2.23 -17.67
N SER A 7 20.62 1.02 -17.50
CA SER A 7 20.46 0.39 -16.19
C SER A 7 21.79 -0.03 -15.53
N SER A 8 22.86 -0.20 -16.31
CA SER A 8 24.17 -0.64 -15.79
C SER A 8 24.94 0.45 -15.03
N ALA A 9 24.68 1.72 -15.27
CA ALA A 9 25.40 2.83 -14.63
C ALA A 9 24.95 3.10 -13.19
N VAL A 10 23.80 2.55 -12.79
CA VAL A 10 23.14 2.81 -11.49
C VAL A 10 23.27 1.59 -10.55
N SER A 11 23.77 0.45 -11.05
CA SER A 11 24.00 -0.76 -10.26
C SER A 11 25.21 -0.58 -9.35
N GLY A 12 24.99 -0.43 -8.05
CA GLY A 12 26.03 -0.26 -7.03
C GLY A 12 26.00 1.09 -6.31
N ILE A 13 25.10 1.98 -6.72
CA ILE A 13 24.86 3.26 -6.04
C ILE A 13 23.92 3.04 -4.86
N GLY A 14 24.27 3.59 -3.70
CA GLY A 14 23.42 3.50 -2.50
C GLY A 14 22.16 4.36 -2.59
N ASP A 15 21.12 4.00 -1.85
CA ASP A 15 19.82 4.69 -1.81
C ASP A 15 19.93 6.20 -1.58
N ALA A 16 20.87 6.65 -0.74
CA ALA A 16 21.06 8.06 -0.44
C ALA A 16 21.57 8.86 -1.67
N GLU A 17 22.46 8.25 -2.45
CA GLU A 17 22.98 8.86 -3.66
C GLU A 17 21.96 8.83 -4.80
N LEU A 18 21.24 7.71 -4.95
CA LEU A 18 20.11 7.62 -5.89
C LEU A 18 19.06 8.67 -5.59
N LEU A 19 18.74 8.86 -4.34
CA LEU A 19 17.76 9.86 -3.90
C LEU A 19 18.24 11.28 -4.22
N ALA A 20 19.51 11.60 -3.97
CA ALA A 20 20.07 12.91 -4.28
C ALA A 20 20.03 13.20 -5.79
N LEU A 21 20.41 12.22 -6.63
CA LEU A 21 20.34 12.33 -8.09
C LEU A 21 18.89 12.49 -8.58
N ALA A 22 17.96 11.72 -8.01
CA ALA A 22 16.54 11.78 -8.37
C ALA A 22 15.91 13.13 -7.99
N ILE A 23 16.26 13.70 -6.84
CA ILE A 23 15.86 15.07 -6.43
C ILE A 23 16.42 16.10 -7.44
N GLY A 24 17.61 15.87 -7.98
CA GLY A 24 18.20 16.67 -9.06
C GLY A 24 17.55 16.48 -10.43
N GLY A 25 16.52 15.64 -10.54
CA GLY A 25 15.76 15.41 -11.78
C GLY A 25 16.28 14.27 -12.64
N ASN A 26 17.16 13.41 -12.12
CA ASN A 26 17.64 12.22 -12.82
C ASN A 26 16.56 11.12 -12.77
N ALA A 27 15.92 10.86 -13.91
CA ALA A 27 14.85 9.86 -14.02
C ALA A 27 15.37 8.43 -13.84
N ASP A 28 16.54 8.10 -14.35
CA ASP A 28 17.12 6.76 -14.24
C ASP A 28 17.43 6.42 -12.76
N ALA A 29 17.90 7.41 -11.99
CA ALA A 29 18.12 7.27 -10.54
C ALA A 29 16.80 7.09 -9.77
N PHE A 30 15.74 7.80 -10.15
CA PHE A 30 14.41 7.61 -9.58
C PHE A 30 13.87 6.22 -9.90
N ASP A 31 13.96 5.77 -11.14
CA ASP A 31 13.50 4.46 -11.55
C ASP A 31 14.24 3.33 -10.79
N ALA A 32 15.54 3.46 -10.58
CA ALA A 32 16.31 2.52 -9.77
C ALA A 32 15.88 2.55 -8.29
N LEU A 33 15.71 3.76 -7.72
CA LEU A 33 15.30 3.96 -6.32
C LEU A 33 13.92 3.38 -6.03
N VAL A 34 12.96 3.60 -6.92
CA VAL A 34 11.58 3.12 -6.78
C VAL A 34 11.45 1.67 -7.23
N GLY A 35 12.22 1.25 -8.24
CA GLY A 35 12.22 -0.11 -8.77
C GLY A 35 12.43 -1.16 -7.69
N GLY A 36 13.39 -0.94 -6.78
CA GLY A 36 13.63 -1.83 -5.63
C GLY A 36 12.47 -1.90 -4.61
N ARG A 37 11.47 -1.03 -4.74
CA ARG A 37 10.32 -0.88 -3.84
C ARG A 37 8.98 -1.24 -4.48
N LEU A 38 8.95 -1.44 -5.80
CA LEU A 38 7.70 -1.65 -6.56
C LEU A 38 6.89 -2.83 -6.05
N ASP A 39 7.54 -3.98 -5.82
CA ASP A 39 6.84 -5.17 -5.33
C ASP A 39 6.19 -4.96 -3.97
N ARG A 40 6.88 -4.23 -3.08
CA ARG A 40 6.35 -3.87 -1.76
C ARG A 40 5.15 -2.92 -1.89
N LEU A 41 5.29 -1.87 -2.70
CA LEU A 41 4.22 -0.92 -2.96
C LEU A 41 3.01 -1.60 -3.61
N TYR A 42 3.23 -2.49 -4.57
CA TYR A 42 2.15 -3.25 -5.20
C TYR A 42 1.43 -4.16 -4.18
N ARG A 43 2.16 -4.89 -3.34
CA ARG A 43 1.55 -5.72 -2.28
C ARG A 43 0.70 -4.87 -1.33
N LEU A 44 1.21 -3.70 -0.92
CA LEU A 44 0.44 -2.77 -0.08
C LEU A 44 -0.81 -2.27 -0.80
N ALA A 45 -0.70 -1.87 -2.07
CA ALA A 45 -1.85 -1.45 -2.86
C ALA A 45 -2.89 -2.57 -3.00
N PHE A 46 -2.43 -3.79 -3.28
CA PHE A 46 -3.31 -4.95 -3.39
C PHE A 46 -4.03 -5.27 -2.08
N SER A 47 -3.33 -5.21 -0.94
CA SER A 47 -3.96 -5.41 0.37
C SER A 47 -5.05 -4.39 0.68
N ILE A 48 -4.94 -3.18 0.12
CA ILE A 48 -5.92 -2.10 0.30
C ILE A 48 -7.07 -2.23 -0.69
N THR A 49 -6.78 -2.40 -1.97
CA THR A 49 -7.76 -2.36 -3.06
C THR A 49 -8.45 -3.70 -3.31
N ARG A 50 -7.76 -4.82 -3.06
CA ARG A 50 -8.20 -6.19 -3.33
C ARG A 50 -8.50 -6.48 -4.82
N SER A 51 -7.97 -5.67 -5.70
CA SER A 51 -8.09 -5.77 -7.15
C SER A 51 -6.72 -5.59 -7.77
N GLU A 52 -6.27 -6.53 -8.59
CA GLU A 52 -4.98 -6.43 -9.28
C GLU A 52 -4.92 -5.20 -10.19
N ALA A 53 -6.00 -4.92 -10.92
CA ALA A 53 -6.10 -3.76 -11.78
C ALA A 53 -5.94 -2.48 -10.97
N ASP A 54 -6.70 -2.35 -9.86
CA ASP A 54 -6.65 -1.18 -8.99
C ASP A 54 -5.31 -1.04 -8.27
N ALA A 55 -4.69 -2.15 -7.89
CA ALA A 55 -3.37 -2.14 -7.29
C ALA A 55 -2.31 -1.63 -8.26
N ARG A 56 -2.33 -2.08 -9.51
CA ARG A 56 -1.43 -1.60 -10.57
C ARG A 56 -1.64 -0.11 -10.84
N ASP A 57 -2.88 0.30 -11.05
CA ASP A 57 -3.24 1.70 -11.34
C ASP A 57 -2.83 2.63 -10.19
N SER A 58 -3.12 2.22 -8.94
CA SER A 58 -2.74 2.98 -7.75
C SER A 58 -1.23 3.07 -7.58
N THR A 59 -0.49 1.98 -7.85
CA THR A 59 0.98 1.96 -7.77
C THR A 59 1.58 2.87 -8.83
N GLN A 60 1.11 2.77 -10.08
CA GLN A 60 1.58 3.64 -11.15
C GLN A 60 1.28 5.12 -10.86
N THR A 61 0.07 5.42 -10.41
CA THR A 61 -0.31 6.79 -10.02
C THR A 61 0.57 7.30 -8.88
N ALA A 62 0.87 6.46 -7.89
CA ALA A 62 1.74 6.81 -6.77
C ALA A 62 3.17 7.09 -7.24
N CYS A 63 3.73 6.30 -8.16
CA CYS A 63 5.06 6.54 -8.72
C CYS A 63 5.13 7.89 -9.46
N VAL A 64 4.13 8.21 -10.29
CA VAL A 64 4.06 9.50 -10.98
C VAL A 64 3.95 10.67 -9.99
N GLN A 65 3.15 10.52 -8.95
CA GLN A 65 3.02 11.54 -7.92
C GLN A 65 4.31 11.66 -7.10
N ALA A 66 4.95 10.55 -6.74
CA ALA A 66 6.23 10.53 -6.04
C ALA A 66 7.32 11.26 -6.84
N TRP A 67 7.43 11.00 -8.14
CA TRP A 67 8.36 11.75 -9.02
C TRP A 67 8.17 13.26 -8.95
N ARG A 68 6.91 13.72 -9.02
CA ARG A 68 6.59 15.16 -8.99
C ARG A 68 6.84 15.81 -7.64
N GLU A 69 6.67 15.06 -6.55
CA GLU A 69 6.76 15.58 -5.18
C GLU A 69 8.11 15.31 -4.51
N LEU A 70 8.97 14.46 -5.11
CA LEU A 70 10.27 14.09 -4.55
C LEU A 70 11.13 15.29 -4.15
N PRO A 71 11.20 16.39 -4.92
CA PRO A 71 11.98 17.58 -4.53
C PRO A 71 11.49 18.26 -3.24
N ARG A 72 10.28 17.92 -2.77
CA ARG A 72 9.69 18.46 -1.52
C ARG A 72 9.94 17.57 -0.31
N LEU A 73 10.52 16.37 -0.52
CA LEU A 73 10.85 15.44 0.56
C LEU A 73 12.01 16.01 1.40
N ARG A 74 11.70 16.48 2.63
CA ARG A 74 12.69 17.09 3.53
C ARG A 74 13.50 16.07 4.31
N ASP A 75 12.88 14.98 4.73
CA ASP A 75 13.49 13.93 5.53
C ASP A 75 13.69 12.68 4.68
N HIS A 76 14.90 12.54 4.18
CA HIS A 76 15.28 11.45 3.28
C HIS A 76 15.25 10.08 3.96
N SER A 77 15.43 10.01 5.29
CA SER A 77 15.35 8.78 6.06
C SER A 77 13.95 8.18 6.08
N ARG A 78 12.94 8.96 5.65
CA ARG A 78 11.52 8.59 5.66
C ARG A 78 10.95 8.31 4.27
N LEU A 79 11.80 8.11 3.29
CA LEU A 79 11.38 7.85 1.89
C LEU A 79 10.31 6.74 1.82
N ASP A 80 10.53 5.62 2.51
CA ASP A 80 9.61 4.48 2.46
C ASP A 80 8.23 4.79 3.06
N ALA A 81 8.20 5.46 4.21
CA ALA A 81 6.95 5.88 4.83
C ALA A 81 6.21 6.94 3.98
N TRP A 82 6.96 7.83 3.34
CA TRP A 82 6.43 8.84 2.44
C TRP A 82 5.85 8.22 1.16
N LEU A 83 6.53 7.26 0.53
CA LEU A 83 6.02 6.51 -0.62
C LEU A 83 4.74 5.75 -0.27
N SER A 84 4.71 5.08 0.88
CA SER A 84 3.52 4.37 1.36
C SER A 84 2.36 5.34 1.60
N GLN A 85 2.62 6.56 2.08
CA GLN A 85 1.59 7.59 2.25
C GLN A 85 0.98 8.01 0.92
N ILE A 86 1.82 8.27 -0.10
CA ILE A 86 1.35 8.63 -1.45
C ILE A 86 0.49 7.48 -2.01
N LEU A 87 0.96 6.24 -1.89
CA LEU A 87 0.23 5.06 -2.37
C LEU A 87 -1.14 4.90 -1.69
N VAL A 88 -1.20 5.00 -0.36
CA VAL A 88 -2.46 4.93 0.40
C VAL A 88 -3.45 5.99 -0.06
N ASN A 89 -2.97 7.21 -0.32
CA ASN A 89 -3.81 8.29 -0.84
C ASN A 89 -4.31 7.99 -2.25
N SER A 90 -3.46 7.45 -3.13
CA SER A 90 -3.83 7.03 -4.49
C SER A 90 -4.91 5.94 -4.46
N CYS A 91 -4.74 4.89 -3.65
CA CYS A 91 -5.75 3.84 -3.45
C CYS A 91 -7.09 4.42 -2.96
N ARG A 92 -7.06 5.32 -1.97
CA ARG A 92 -8.28 5.96 -1.43
C ARG A 92 -9.00 6.81 -2.46
N MET A 93 -8.25 7.57 -3.27
CA MET A 93 -8.83 8.40 -4.33
C MET A 93 -9.51 7.54 -5.39
N LEU A 94 -8.86 6.47 -5.84
CA LEU A 94 -9.38 5.53 -6.83
C LEU A 94 -10.69 4.87 -6.32
N LEU A 95 -10.68 4.32 -5.10
CA LEU A 95 -11.85 3.67 -4.52
C LEU A 95 -13.02 4.64 -4.26
N ARG A 96 -12.74 5.91 -3.90
CA ARG A 96 -13.78 6.95 -3.79
C ARG A 96 -14.36 7.32 -5.16
N GLY A 97 -13.51 7.38 -6.19
CA GLY A 97 -13.94 7.64 -7.57
C GLY A 97 -14.92 6.58 -8.06
N ARG A 98 -14.61 5.30 -7.84
CA ARG A 98 -15.49 4.18 -8.21
C ARG A 98 -16.83 4.23 -7.48
N ARG A 99 -16.84 4.48 -6.16
CA ARG A 99 -18.09 4.63 -5.40
C ARG A 99 -18.97 5.77 -5.92
N ARG A 100 -18.39 6.88 -6.38
CA ARG A 100 -19.14 7.99 -6.98
C ARG A 100 -19.64 7.65 -8.38
N GLY A 101 -18.87 6.89 -9.16
CA GLY A 101 -19.28 6.39 -10.47
C GLY A 101 -20.43 5.38 -10.36
N SER A 102 -20.35 4.41 -9.44
CA SER A 102 -21.39 3.41 -9.25
C SER A 102 -22.70 4.01 -8.71
N VAL A 103 -22.66 5.08 -7.93
CA VAL A 103 -23.88 5.82 -7.51
C VAL A 103 -24.54 6.55 -8.70
N ARG A 104 -23.76 6.86 -9.74
CA ARG A 104 -24.27 7.51 -10.95
C ARG A 104 -24.78 6.52 -12.00
N GLU A 105 -24.26 5.30 -11.96
CA GLU A 105 -24.73 4.16 -12.74
C GLU A 105 -25.57 3.24 -11.84
N LEU A 106 -26.76 3.72 -11.43
CA LEU A 106 -27.76 2.89 -10.76
C LEU A 106 -28.28 1.85 -11.77
N SER A 107 -27.53 0.77 -11.96
CA SER A 107 -28.04 -0.54 -12.38
C SER A 107 -26.97 -1.62 -12.24
N MET A 108 -27.27 -2.57 -11.34
CA MET A 108 -26.79 -3.95 -11.37
C MET A 108 -25.28 -4.20 -11.36
N ASP A 109 -24.60 -3.89 -10.23
CA ASP A 109 -23.55 -4.78 -9.76
C ASP A 109 -23.28 -4.51 -8.26
N ASP A 110 -23.38 -5.57 -7.48
CA ASP A 110 -23.23 -5.64 -6.03
C ASP A 110 -21.80 -5.19 -5.62
N PRO A 111 -21.61 -4.10 -4.84
CA PRO A 111 -20.29 -3.65 -4.42
C PRO A 111 -19.63 -4.57 -3.37
N ASP A 112 -20.31 -5.60 -2.88
CA ASP A 112 -19.81 -6.56 -1.87
C ASP A 112 -19.42 -7.93 -2.45
N ARG A 113 -19.35 -8.07 -3.78
CA ARG A 113 -18.88 -9.33 -4.37
C ARG A 113 -17.41 -9.59 -4.01
N PRO A 114 -17.10 -10.69 -3.30
CA PRO A 114 -15.74 -11.07 -3.01
C PRO A 114 -15.01 -11.38 -4.32
N LEU A 115 -14.03 -10.55 -4.69
CA LEU A 115 -13.12 -10.88 -5.77
C LEU A 115 -12.15 -11.95 -5.26
N ALA A 116 -12.28 -13.16 -5.77
CA ALA A 116 -11.35 -14.25 -5.53
C ALA A 116 -9.96 -13.87 -6.06
N GLY A 117 -9.01 -13.72 -5.16
CA GLY A 117 -7.63 -13.42 -5.51
C GLY A 117 -6.76 -13.24 -4.29
N GLY A 118 -6.12 -14.31 -3.82
CA GLY A 118 -5.11 -14.23 -2.78
C GLY A 118 -3.80 -13.68 -3.33
N GLY A 119 -3.49 -12.42 -3.05
CA GLY A 119 -2.22 -11.82 -3.42
C GLY A 119 -1.14 -11.98 -2.35
N PRO A 120 0.14 -11.72 -2.69
CA PRO A 120 1.30 -11.97 -1.81
C PRO A 120 1.32 -11.17 -0.50
N ALA A 121 0.55 -10.07 -0.38
CA ALA A 121 0.50 -9.27 0.84
C ALA A 121 -0.29 -9.94 1.99
N VAL A 122 -1.25 -10.80 1.64
CA VAL A 122 -2.02 -11.57 2.63
C VAL A 122 -1.18 -12.70 3.18
N SER A 123 -0.29 -13.27 2.37
CA SER A 123 0.68 -14.29 2.82
C SER A 123 1.58 -13.75 3.93
N ALA A 124 2.10 -12.51 3.82
CA ALA A 124 2.97 -11.95 4.85
C ALA A 124 2.25 -11.72 6.20
N VAL A 125 0.94 -11.42 6.19
CA VAL A 125 0.13 -11.38 7.44
C VAL A 125 -0.18 -12.80 7.91
N ALA A 126 -0.45 -13.72 6.99
CA ALA A 126 -0.77 -15.10 7.29
C ALA A 126 0.41 -15.85 7.92
N ASP A 127 1.63 -15.63 7.44
CA ASP A 127 2.84 -16.25 7.97
C ASP A 127 3.10 -15.90 9.45
N GLN A 128 2.57 -14.75 9.93
CA GLN A 128 2.64 -14.37 11.34
C GLN A 128 1.57 -15.04 12.23
N PHE A 129 0.49 -15.57 11.64
CA PHE A 129 -0.67 -16.07 12.40
C PHE A 129 -1.02 -17.55 12.15
N GLY A 130 -0.37 -18.22 11.21
CA GLY A 130 -0.37 -19.70 11.10
C GLY A 130 -1.52 -20.39 10.36
N GLU A 131 -2.49 -19.65 9.79
CA GLU A 131 -3.56 -20.24 8.96
C GLU A 131 -3.94 -19.30 7.81
N ALA A 132 -3.23 -19.41 6.69
CA ALA A 132 -3.25 -18.43 5.58
C ALA A 132 -4.64 -18.15 4.97
N ASP A 133 -5.48 -19.16 4.79
CA ASP A 133 -6.77 -18.98 4.12
C ASP A 133 -7.84 -18.36 5.01
N ALA A 134 -7.89 -18.76 6.28
CA ALA A 134 -8.81 -18.18 7.25
C ALA A 134 -8.49 -16.71 7.55
N ILE A 135 -7.18 -16.39 7.64
CA ILE A 135 -6.73 -15.00 7.83
C ILE A 135 -7.07 -14.15 6.61
N ARG A 136 -6.92 -14.71 5.41
CA ARG A 136 -7.29 -14.03 4.17
C ARG A 136 -8.77 -13.68 4.17
N ALA A 137 -9.64 -14.66 4.41
CA ALA A 137 -11.08 -14.47 4.47
C ALA A 137 -11.48 -13.46 5.55
N ALA A 138 -10.88 -13.56 6.75
CA ALA A 138 -11.09 -12.63 7.83
C ALA A 138 -10.65 -11.19 7.49
N PHE A 139 -9.48 -11.06 6.85
CA PHE A 139 -8.94 -9.77 6.42
C PHE A 139 -9.82 -9.12 5.33
N GLU A 140 -10.42 -9.95 4.48
CA GLU A 140 -11.33 -9.51 3.43
C GLU A 140 -12.63 -8.91 3.95
N ARG A 141 -13.10 -9.32 5.12
CA ARG A 141 -14.30 -8.78 5.78
C ARG A 141 -14.06 -7.44 6.49
N LEU A 142 -12.80 -7.02 6.64
CA LEU A 142 -12.48 -5.76 7.30
C LEU A 142 -12.79 -4.56 6.41
N ASP A 143 -13.23 -3.47 7.02
CA ASP A 143 -13.42 -2.20 6.32
C ASP A 143 -12.07 -1.62 5.82
N LEU A 144 -12.13 -0.78 4.82
CA LEU A 144 -10.96 -0.19 4.17
C LEU A 144 -9.99 0.51 5.16
N PRO A 145 -10.45 1.36 6.12
CA PRO A 145 -9.56 1.99 7.09
C PRO A 145 -8.83 0.99 7.98
N THR A 146 -9.53 -0.05 8.45
CA THR A 146 -8.97 -1.10 9.32
C THR A 146 -7.95 -1.94 8.56
N ARG A 147 -8.28 -2.35 7.34
CA ARG A 147 -7.39 -3.11 6.46
C ARG A 147 -6.12 -2.33 6.11
N THR A 148 -6.26 -1.04 5.76
CA THR A 148 -5.12 -0.16 5.50
C THR A 148 -4.20 -0.04 6.71
N LEU A 149 -4.76 0.09 7.91
CA LEU A 149 -4.00 0.19 9.15
C LEU A 149 -3.20 -1.08 9.44
N LEU A 150 -3.83 -2.24 9.30
CA LEU A 150 -3.17 -3.54 9.50
C LEU A 150 -2.06 -3.76 8.46
N ALA A 151 -2.31 -3.44 7.20
CA ALA A 151 -1.31 -3.56 6.15
C ALA A 151 -0.09 -2.67 6.41
N LEU A 152 -0.29 -1.41 6.74
CA LEU A 152 0.81 -0.49 7.06
C LEU A 152 1.62 -0.95 8.28
N HIS A 153 0.96 -1.51 9.30
CA HIS A 153 1.65 -1.89 10.53
C HIS A 153 2.33 -3.26 10.42
N TYR A 154 1.62 -4.28 9.92
CA TYR A 154 2.12 -5.65 9.92
C TYR A 154 2.84 -6.07 8.64
N VAL A 155 2.44 -5.53 7.48
CA VAL A 155 3.08 -5.85 6.21
C VAL A 155 4.27 -4.94 5.95
N GLU A 156 4.08 -3.63 6.19
CA GLU A 156 5.10 -2.60 5.92
C GLU A 156 6.00 -2.30 7.15
N GLY A 157 5.63 -2.76 8.34
CA GLY A 157 6.40 -2.50 9.56
C GLY A 157 6.46 -1.03 9.99
N HIS A 158 5.55 -0.18 9.50
CA HIS A 158 5.60 1.24 9.81
C HIS A 158 5.32 1.52 11.28
N PRO A 159 6.10 2.41 11.92
CA PRO A 159 5.81 2.91 13.26
C PRO A 159 4.43 3.59 13.32
N LEU A 160 3.73 3.46 14.46
CA LEU A 160 2.39 4.04 14.61
C LEU A 160 2.36 5.57 14.40
N ALA A 161 3.46 6.27 14.69
CA ALA A 161 3.58 7.69 14.43
C ALA A 161 3.56 8.03 12.93
N ASP A 162 4.12 7.17 12.08
CA ASP A 162 4.14 7.34 10.64
C ASP A 162 2.78 7.01 10.03
N ILE A 163 2.15 5.94 10.51
CA ILE A 163 0.79 5.58 10.15
C ILE A 163 -0.19 6.71 10.53
N ALA A 164 -0.04 7.29 11.72
CA ALA A 164 -0.86 8.40 12.17
C ALA A 164 -0.79 9.60 11.21
N ARG A 165 0.42 9.93 10.74
CA ARG A 165 0.63 10.99 9.74
C ARG A 165 0.02 10.62 8.38
N SER A 166 0.27 9.40 7.88
CA SER A 166 -0.28 8.96 6.59
C SER A 166 -1.81 8.91 6.58
N MET A 167 -2.41 8.63 7.73
CA MET A 167 -3.87 8.59 7.89
C MET A 167 -4.46 9.93 8.34
N SER A 168 -3.62 10.96 8.59
CA SER A 168 -4.04 12.28 9.12
C SER A 168 -4.84 12.15 10.42
N GLN A 169 -4.36 11.34 11.37
CA GLN A 169 -5.02 11.05 12.64
C GLN A 169 -4.06 11.09 13.82
N PRO A 170 -4.53 11.41 15.04
CA PRO A 170 -3.71 11.33 16.23
C PRO A 170 -3.20 9.90 16.50
N VAL A 171 -1.97 9.78 17.03
CA VAL A 171 -1.36 8.47 17.35
C VAL A 171 -2.21 7.66 18.33
N GLY A 172 -2.84 8.33 19.30
CA GLY A 172 -3.77 7.68 20.24
C GLY A 172 -4.95 7.01 19.54
N THR A 173 -5.51 7.68 18.53
CA THR A 173 -6.59 7.13 17.70
C THR A 173 -6.12 5.91 16.92
N ILE A 174 -4.89 5.94 16.37
CA ILE A 174 -4.32 4.81 15.65
C ILE A 174 -4.09 3.60 16.57
N LYS A 175 -3.56 3.82 17.78
CA LYS A 175 -3.41 2.77 18.80
C LYS A 175 -4.74 2.09 19.13
N TRP A 176 -5.77 2.89 19.40
CA TRP A 176 -7.11 2.37 19.67
C TRP A 176 -7.68 1.59 18.49
N ARG A 177 -7.56 2.14 17.27
CA ARG A 177 -8.00 1.46 16.05
C ARG A 177 -7.27 0.16 15.80
N LEU A 178 -5.96 0.11 16.03
CA LEU A 178 -5.16 -1.11 15.88
C LEU A 178 -5.62 -2.20 16.87
N SER A 179 -5.90 -1.83 18.12
CA SER A 179 -6.46 -2.75 19.11
C SER A 179 -7.82 -3.32 18.66
N ASN A 180 -8.70 -2.46 18.14
CA ASN A 180 -10.00 -2.89 17.63
C ASN A 180 -9.88 -3.73 16.34
N ALA A 181 -8.94 -3.40 15.47
CA ALA A 181 -8.65 -4.15 14.26
C ALA A 181 -8.20 -5.59 14.58
N ARG A 182 -7.32 -5.76 15.57
CA ARG A 182 -6.91 -7.09 16.06
C ARG A 182 -8.10 -7.89 16.55
N ARG A 183 -8.95 -7.29 17.39
CA ARG A 183 -10.17 -7.97 17.90
C ARG A 183 -11.15 -8.32 16.78
N ALA A 184 -11.25 -7.48 15.75
CA ALA A 184 -12.09 -7.76 14.59
C ALA A 184 -11.54 -8.95 13.80
N LEU A 185 -10.22 -8.99 13.58
CA LEU A 185 -9.54 -10.10 12.92
C LEU A 185 -9.68 -11.41 13.71
N GLU A 186 -9.48 -11.38 15.03
CA GLU A 186 -9.66 -12.55 15.90
C GLU A 186 -11.08 -13.11 15.85
N ARG A 187 -12.09 -12.22 15.84
CA ARG A 187 -13.51 -12.65 15.72
C ARG A 187 -13.81 -13.26 14.36
N ALA A 188 -13.27 -12.65 13.30
CA ALA A 188 -13.46 -13.17 11.96
C ALA A 188 -12.79 -14.55 11.78
N LEU A 189 -11.59 -14.75 12.35
CA LEU A 189 -10.90 -16.04 12.37
C LEU A 189 -11.71 -17.13 13.11
N LYS A 190 -12.26 -16.82 14.28
CA LYS A 190 -13.09 -17.76 15.02
C LYS A 190 -14.36 -18.16 14.25
N ALA A 191 -14.91 -17.25 13.47
CA ALA A 191 -16.09 -17.53 12.64
C ALA A 191 -15.78 -18.41 11.40
N GLU A 192 -14.53 -18.46 10.94
CA GLU A 192 -14.09 -19.36 9.86
C GLU A 192 -13.82 -20.79 10.35
N GLN A 193 -13.55 -20.95 11.66
CA GLN A 193 -13.23 -22.26 12.28
C GLN A 193 -14.47 -22.97 12.84
N SER A 194 -15.65 -22.35 12.78
CA SER A 194 -16.92 -22.88 13.30
C SER A 194 -17.83 -23.34 12.19
#